data_e9a8005ee0a4d1c86de2ef234ae4e278
#
_entry.id   e9a8005ee0a4d1c86de2ef234ae4e278
#
_cell.length_a   1.000
_cell.length_b   1.000
_cell.length_c   1.000
_cell.angle_alpha   90.00
_cell.angle_beta   90.00
_cell.angle_gamma   90.00
#
_symmetry.space_group_name_H-M   'P 1'
#
loop_
_entity.id
_entity.type
_entity.pdbx_description
1 polymer ?
#
loop_
_entity_poly.entity_id
_entity_poly.type
_entity_poly.pdbx_seq_one_letter_code
_entity_poly.pdbx_strand_id
1 'polypeptide(L)'
;MNEQVERIISAGIDIGTSTTKLVISELSLRNVAGGGQVPKIEITDKEILYRSPIFRTPLVSETVIDIPAVQRMVESEYQKACITIENIQTGAVIITGETATKQNAEEMVYRLSNAAGEFLVAAAGPDLEGIIAAKGSGAYQHSIKTRKTVANIDIGGGTANIAVYRSGMLCGTCTLHIGGRLVEWEGAKVKVAPSIGKWLKSIGRSPLNGEAAIIANEMAKVLSRFLAGSFTKVDELLLVGKEPSWTERIDVLMFSGGVSDCIYHEEREDKSFRDIGMMLAASIKESEELAAWEWEQPVETIRATVLGAGAHTTEISGATIEVNDSHLPVRNIPVYRVDFHGGLDDVTAKMTQAVQDAITIYDALQEGLNFAFYLTNLPYQSFRDIHRLAVAFTEALKQKPNRQQPLIIVMDSDYGKVLGQTILANQPDLPVICIDQTEVEHGDYLDIGKLLRTGVVPVVVKTLTFHS
;
A
#
# COMPACT_ATOMS: atom_id res chain seq x y z
N MET A 1 -17.14 19.98 -25.64
CA MET A 1 -17.22 18.51 -25.50
C MET A 1 -17.51 18.26 -24.04
N ASN A 2 -18.59 17.55 -23.70
CA ASN A 2 -18.83 17.18 -22.30
C ASN A 2 -17.64 16.31 -21.84
N GLU A 3 -16.88 16.80 -20.89
CA GLU A 3 -15.88 15.99 -20.19
C GLU A 3 -16.65 14.83 -19.50
N GLN A 4 -16.50 13.66 -20.05
CA GLN A 4 -17.13 12.45 -19.51
C GLN A 4 -16.37 12.09 -18.24
N VAL A 5 -16.95 12.40 -17.07
CA VAL A 5 -16.44 11.95 -15.77
C VAL A 5 -16.93 10.53 -15.57
N GLU A 6 -16.02 9.58 -15.45
CA GLU A 6 -16.35 8.23 -15.01
C GLU A 6 -16.16 8.14 -13.49
N ARG A 7 -17.06 7.43 -12.82
CA ARG A 7 -16.99 7.23 -11.36
C ARG A 7 -16.87 5.76 -11.07
N ILE A 8 -15.93 5.42 -10.21
CA ILE A 8 -15.70 4.05 -9.74
C ILE A 8 -15.75 3.99 -8.22
N ILE A 9 -16.25 2.86 -7.69
CA ILE A 9 -16.30 2.61 -6.26
C ILE A 9 -15.04 1.86 -5.85
N SER A 10 -14.37 2.39 -4.82
CA SER A 10 -13.21 1.80 -4.19
C SER A 10 -13.52 1.43 -2.74
N ALA A 11 -13.06 0.26 -2.29
CA ALA A 11 -13.14 -0.09 -0.88
C ALA A 11 -11.76 -0.36 -0.29
N GLY A 12 -11.46 0.27 0.83
CA GLY A 12 -10.27 0.04 1.61
C GLY A 12 -10.60 -0.70 2.89
N ILE A 13 -9.86 -1.76 3.20
CA ILE A 13 -10.00 -2.53 4.45
C ILE A 13 -8.63 -2.61 5.09
N ASP A 14 -8.52 -2.18 6.34
CA ASP A 14 -7.32 -2.32 7.16
C ASP A 14 -7.60 -3.32 8.29
N ILE A 15 -6.81 -4.38 8.32
CA ILE A 15 -6.88 -5.43 9.34
C ILE A 15 -5.58 -5.37 10.14
N GLY A 16 -5.60 -4.48 11.13
CA GLY A 16 -4.48 -4.31 12.05
C GLY A 16 -4.48 -5.32 13.19
N THR A 17 -3.40 -5.33 13.95
CA THR A 17 -3.20 -6.21 15.12
C THR A 17 -4.36 -6.12 16.11
N SER A 18 -4.92 -4.95 16.28
CA SER A 18 -5.92 -4.66 17.29
C SER A 18 -7.28 -4.27 16.72
N THR A 19 -7.31 -3.65 15.56
CA THR A 19 -8.51 -3.07 14.98
C THR A 19 -8.66 -3.35 13.50
N THR A 20 -9.89 -3.57 13.08
CA THR A 20 -10.29 -3.67 11.67
C THR A 20 -11.18 -2.48 11.32
N LYS A 21 -10.93 -1.86 10.17
CA LYS A 21 -11.64 -0.68 9.66
C LYS A 21 -11.93 -0.87 8.18
N LEU A 22 -13.05 -0.28 7.71
CA LEU A 22 -13.43 -0.26 6.31
C LEU A 22 -13.84 1.14 5.90
N VAL A 23 -13.42 1.56 4.71
CA VAL A 23 -13.84 2.82 4.08
C VAL A 23 -14.24 2.52 2.64
N ILE A 24 -15.36 3.07 2.19
CA ILE A 24 -15.80 3.03 0.80
C ILE A 24 -15.74 4.44 0.26
N SER A 25 -15.12 4.60 -0.91
CA SER A 25 -14.94 5.88 -1.58
C SER A 25 -15.40 5.81 -3.02
N GLU A 26 -15.90 6.91 -3.55
CA GLU A 26 -16.10 7.12 -4.98
C GLU A 26 -14.89 7.89 -5.52
N LEU A 27 -14.28 7.39 -6.59
CA LEU A 27 -13.18 8.02 -7.30
C LEU A 27 -13.69 8.56 -8.63
N SER A 28 -13.45 9.83 -8.90
CA SER A 28 -13.80 10.47 -10.16
C SER A 28 -12.62 10.44 -11.12
N LEU A 29 -12.82 9.84 -12.29
CA LEU A 29 -11.82 9.71 -13.34
C LEU A 29 -12.07 10.75 -14.43
N ARG A 30 -11.02 11.47 -14.85
CA ARG A 30 -11.07 12.43 -15.94
C ARG A 30 -9.86 12.30 -16.87
N ASN A 31 -10.09 12.61 -18.14
CA ASN A 31 -8.99 12.82 -19.06
C ASN A 31 -8.36 14.21 -18.80
N VAL A 32 -7.12 14.23 -18.33
CA VAL A 32 -6.37 15.47 -18.04
C VAL A 32 -5.45 15.88 -19.19
N ALA A 33 -5.38 15.09 -20.28
CA ALA A 33 -4.59 15.44 -21.45
C ALA A 33 -5.18 16.63 -22.21
N GLY A 34 -4.31 17.49 -22.72
CA GLY A 34 -4.70 18.59 -23.62
C GLY A 34 -5.21 18.09 -24.96
N GLY A 35 -5.99 18.94 -25.69
CA GLY A 35 -6.52 18.58 -26.99
C GLY A 35 -5.40 18.22 -27.98
N GLY A 36 -5.51 17.03 -28.57
CA GLY A 36 -4.52 16.51 -29.54
C GLY A 36 -3.37 15.71 -28.92
N GLN A 37 -3.36 15.51 -27.61
CA GLN A 37 -2.43 14.60 -26.90
C GLN A 37 -3.09 13.23 -26.69
N VAL A 38 -2.26 12.22 -26.41
CA VAL A 38 -2.74 10.90 -25.97
C VAL A 38 -3.57 11.08 -24.69
N PRO A 39 -4.77 10.50 -24.61
CA PRO A 39 -5.60 10.61 -23.41
C PRO A 39 -4.85 10.12 -22.17
N LYS A 40 -4.84 10.93 -21.11
CA LYS A 40 -4.29 10.57 -19.80
C LYS A 40 -5.43 10.63 -18.79
N ILE A 41 -5.86 9.47 -18.31
CA ILE A 41 -6.93 9.36 -17.34
C ILE A 41 -6.32 9.39 -15.93
N GLU A 42 -6.78 10.30 -15.10
CA GLU A 42 -6.33 10.44 -13.73
C GLU A 42 -7.51 10.47 -12.75
N ILE A 43 -7.24 10.03 -11.52
CA ILE A 43 -8.16 10.22 -10.38
C ILE A 43 -8.09 11.70 -9.99
N THR A 44 -9.13 12.46 -10.28
CA THR A 44 -9.18 13.91 -10.05
C THR A 44 -9.89 14.28 -8.77
N ASP A 45 -10.76 13.41 -8.27
CA ASP A 45 -11.51 13.65 -7.03
C ASP A 45 -11.82 12.35 -6.31
N LYS A 46 -12.00 12.44 -4.99
CA LYS A 46 -12.31 11.33 -4.12
C LYS A 46 -13.35 11.75 -3.08
N GLU A 47 -14.50 11.10 -3.10
CA GLU A 47 -15.54 11.27 -2.12
C GLU A 47 -15.66 10.01 -1.25
N ILE A 48 -15.76 10.19 0.08
CA ILE A 48 -15.96 9.09 1.00
C ILE A 48 -17.46 8.84 1.14
N LEU A 49 -17.92 7.70 0.67
CA LEU A 49 -19.32 7.30 0.74
C LEU A 49 -19.67 6.66 2.08
N TYR A 50 -18.75 5.90 2.67
CA TYR A 50 -19.00 5.18 3.91
C TYR A 50 -17.73 5.00 4.74
N ARG A 51 -17.88 5.14 6.06
CA ARG A 51 -16.86 4.80 7.07
C ARG A 51 -17.44 3.82 8.07
N SER A 52 -16.86 2.64 8.21
CA SER A 52 -17.26 1.68 9.24
C SER A 52 -16.96 2.21 10.65
N PRO A 53 -17.63 1.70 11.68
CA PRO A 53 -17.08 1.71 13.03
C PRO A 53 -15.69 1.08 13.07
N ILE A 54 -14.94 1.34 14.13
CA ILE A 54 -13.65 0.67 14.38
C ILE A 54 -13.97 -0.61 15.14
N PHE A 55 -13.72 -1.75 14.50
CA PHE A 55 -13.94 -3.06 15.11
C PHE A 55 -12.66 -3.56 15.78
N ARG A 56 -12.82 -4.36 16.80
CA ARG A 56 -11.71 -5.18 17.30
C ARG A 56 -11.47 -6.31 16.29
N THR A 57 -10.21 -6.53 15.90
CA THR A 57 -9.87 -7.62 14.98
C THR A 57 -10.24 -8.97 15.59
N PRO A 58 -11.10 -9.77 14.95
CA PRO A 58 -11.49 -11.09 15.46
C PRO A 58 -10.32 -12.05 15.43
N LEU A 59 -10.03 -12.68 16.55
CA LEU A 59 -8.97 -13.68 16.69
C LEU A 59 -9.54 -14.97 17.28
N VAL A 60 -9.10 -16.11 16.78
CA VAL A 60 -9.32 -17.44 17.38
C VAL A 60 -8.34 -17.66 18.53
N SER A 61 -7.10 -17.19 18.38
CA SER A 61 -6.05 -17.20 19.40
C SER A 61 -5.11 -16.01 19.21
N GLU A 62 -4.12 -15.83 20.08
CA GLU A 62 -3.12 -14.75 19.95
C GLU A 62 -2.37 -14.79 18.60
N THR A 63 -2.28 -15.97 17.96
CA THR A 63 -1.52 -16.19 16.73
C THR A 63 -2.38 -16.51 15.50
N VAL A 64 -3.73 -16.59 15.64
CA VAL A 64 -4.64 -17.04 14.57
C VAL A 64 -5.82 -16.08 14.45
N ILE A 65 -6.04 -15.57 13.23
CA ILE A 65 -7.15 -14.68 12.89
C ILE A 65 -8.43 -15.51 12.66
N ASP A 66 -9.57 -15.04 13.14
CA ASP A 66 -10.89 -15.60 12.82
C ASP A 66 -11.37 -15.06 11.45
N ILE A 67 -10.88 -15.69 10.38
CA ILE A 67 -11.16 -15.28 8.99
C ILE A 67 -12.68 -15.25 8.71
N PRO A 68 -13.49 -16.27 9.09
CA PRO A 68 -14.92 -16.22 8.90
C PRO A 68 -15.61 -15.05 9.61
N ALA A 69 -15.13 -14.66 10.80
CA ALA A 69 -15.68 -13.50 11.51
C ALA A 69 -15.32 -12.18 10.81
N VAL A 70 -14.09 -12.06 10.29
CA VAL A 70 -13.68 -10.89 9.49
C VAL A 70 -14.53 -10.78 8.22
N GLN A 71 -14.74 -11.88 7.50
CA GLN A 71 -15.59 -11.90 6.31
C GLN A 71 -17.01 -11.43 6.59
N ARG A 72 -17.68 -12.01 7.61
CA ARG A 72 -19.03 -11.59 8.01
C ARG A 72 -19.09 -10.11 8.41
N MET A 73 -18.06 -9.61 9.06
CA MET A 73 -17.95 -8.19 9.43
C MET A 73 -17.92 -7.32 8.18
N VAL A 74 -17.06 -7.62 7.21
CA VAL A 74 -16.93 -6.88 5.94
C VAL A 74 -18.25 -6.90 5.16
N GLU A 75 -18.87 -8.07 5.01
CA GLU A 75 -20.16 -8.23 4.33
C GLU A 75 -21.27 -7.40 5.00
N SER A 76 -21.32 -7.40 6.35
CA SER A 76 -22.27 -6.58 7.10
C SER A 76 -22.08 -5.09 6.86
N GLU A 77 -20.82 -4.63 6.73
CA GLU A 77 -20.54 -3.22 6.48
C GLU A 77 -20.90 -2.80 5.05
N TYR A 78 -20.73 -3.67 4.05
CA TYR A 78 -21.22 -3.42 2.68
C TYR A 78 -22.74 -3.28 2.64
N GLN A 79 -23.47 -4.13 3.37
CA GLN A 79 -24.93 -4.03 3.48
C GLN A 79 -25.35 -2.70 4.11
N LYS A 80 -24.68 -2.25 5.18
CA LYS A 80 -24.95 -0.95 5.83
C LYS A 80 -24.65 0.23 4.91
N ALA A 81 -23.64 0.10 4.08
CA ALA A 81 -23.28 1.10 3.07
C ALA A 81 -24.24 1.11 1.87
N CYS A 82 -25.17 0.14 1.77
CA CYS A 82 -26.04 -0.09 0.61
C CYS A 82 -25.24 -0.32 -0.69
N ILE A 83 -24.09 -0.98 -0.59
CA ILE A 83 -23.19 -1.28 -1.71
C ILE A 83 -23.04 -2.79 -1.81
N THR A 84 -23.13 -3.32 -3.04
CA THR A 84 -22.87 -4.74 -3.30
C THR A 84 -21.42 -4.93 -3.78
N ILE A 85 -20.89 -6.14 -3.64
CA ILE A 85 -19.52 -6.47 -4.07
C ILE A 85 -19.32 -6.18 -5.55
N GLU A 86 -20.36 -6.42 -6.37
CA GLU A 86 -20.32 -6.19 -7.82
C GLU A 86 -20.21 -4.71 -8.19
N ASN A 87 -20.57 -3.81 -7.29
CA ASN A 87 -20.45 -2.36 -7.51
C ASN A 87 -19.02 -1.85 -7.25
N ILE A 88 -18.15 -2.67 -6.67
CA ILE A 88 -16.81 -2.26 -6.30
C ILE A 88 -15.86 -2.63 -7.43
N GLN A 89 -15.27 -1.61 -8.06
CA GLN A 89 -14.36 -1.79 -9.19
C GLN A 89 -12.89 -1.84 -8.79
N THR A 90 -12.54 -1.29 -7.62
CA THR A 90 -11.17 -1.29 -7.12
C THR A 90 -11.14 -1.24 -5.60
N GLY A 91 -9.97 -1.45 -5.02
CA GLY A 91 -9.80 -1.34 -3.58
C GLY A 91 -8.53 -2.00 -3.08
N ALA A 92 -8.37 -1.99 -1.76
CA ALA A 92 -7.26 -2.66 -1.12
C ALA A 92 -7.67 -3.25 0.23
N VAL A 93 -7.24 -4.47 0.51
CA VAL A 93 -7.24 -5.05 1.86
C VAL A 93 -5.79 -5.05 2.33
N ILE A 94 -5.53 -4.38 3.43
CA ILE A 94 -4.21 -4.32 4.03
C ILE A 94 -4.25 -5.07 5.35
N ILE A 95 -3.23 -5.90 5.55
CA ILE A 95 -2.95 -6.54 6.83
C ILE A 95 -1.73 -5.88 7.42
N THR A 96 -1.88 -5.25 8.57
CA THR A 96 -0.85 -4.40 9.17
C THR A 96 -0.40 -4.91 10.54
N GLY A 97 0.81 -4.48 10.95
CA GLY A 97 1.40 -4.79 12.23
C GLY A 97 1.65 -6.29 12.42
N GLU A 98 1.60 -6.75 13.68
CA GLU A 98 1.80 -8.17 14.03
C GLU A 98 0.76 -9.12 13.41
N THR A 99 -0.38 -8.61 12.91
CA THR A 99 -1.37 -9.41 12.19
C THR A 99 -0.81 -9.97 10.89
N ALA A 100 0.08 -9.26 10.23
CA ALA A 100 0.77 -9.73 9.03
C ALA A 100 1.68 -10.95 9.29
N THR A 101 2.11 -11.14 10.54
CA THR A 101 2.95 -12.28 10.96
C THR A 101 2.14 -13.46 11.53
N LYS A 102 0.80 -13.35 11.58
CA LYS A 102 -0.06 -14.44 12.06
C LYS A 102 0.04 -15.66 11.16
N GLN A 103 -0.12 -16.85 11.76
CA GLN A 103 0.04 -18.13 11.06
C GLN A 103 -0.86 -18.31 9.84
N ASN A 104 -2.04 -17.66 9.83
CA ASN A 104 -3.02 -17.75 8.75
C ASN A 104 -3.24 -16.41 8.01
N ALA A 105 -2.29 -15.47 8.09
CA ALA A 105 -2.41 -14.19 7.41
C ALA A 105 -2.51 -14.35 5.88
N GLU A 106 -1.70 -15.25 5.29
CA GLU A 106 -1.74 -15.56 3.86
C GLU A 106 -3.08 -16.18 3.43
N GLU A 107 -3.63 -17.11 4.23
CA GLU A 107 -4.97 -17.69 3.98
C GLU A 107 -6.04 -16.59 4.04
N MET A 108 -5.94 -15.65 4.97
CA MET A 108 -6.86 -14.53 5.06
C MET A 108 -6.77 -13.64 3.82
N VAL A 109 -5.55 -13.32 3.36
CA VAL A 109 -5.30 -12.61 2.11
C VAL A 109 -6.05 -13.27 0.96
N TYR A 110 -5.87 -14.57 0.77
CA TYR A 110 -6.50 -15.34 -0.29
C TYR A 110 -8.03 -15.35 -0.20
N ARG A 111 -8.58 -15.59 0.99
CA ARG A 111 -10.05 -15.67 1.20
C ARG A 111 -10.73 -14.31 1.05
N LEU A 112 -10.13 -13.25 1.55
CA LEU A 112 -10.69 -11.90 1.43
C LEU A 112 -10.61 -11.37 0.01
N SER A 113 -9.56 -11.70 -0.75
CA SER A 113 -9.48 -11.33 -2.16
C SER A 113 -10.62 -11.92 -2.98
N ASN A 114 -11.10 -13.11 -2.62
CA ASN A 114 -12.23 -13.76 -3.29
C ASN A 114 -13.59 -13.23 -2.80
N ALA A 115 -13.70 -12.83 -1.54
CA ALA A 115 -14.96 -12.39 -0.93
C ALA A 115 -15.19 -10.87 -1.06
N ALA A 116 -14.16 -10.09 -1.30
CA ALA A 116 -14.20 -8.62 -1.29
C ALA A 116 -14.22 -7.98 -2.68
N GLY A 117 -14.62 -8.72 -3.73
CA GLY A 117 -14.63 -8.21 -5.10
C GLY A 117 -13.22 -8.26 -5.73
N GLU A 118 -12.92 -7.30 -6.61
CA GLU A 118 -11.64 -7.22 -7.34
C GLU A 118 -10.54 -6.53 -6.50
N PHE A 119 -10.37 -6.96 -5.23
CA PHE A 119 -9.47 -6.28 -4.30
C PHE A 119 -8.04 -6.79 -4.31
N LEU A 120 -7.16 -5.85 -4.11
CA LEU A 120 -5.81 -6.07 -3.67
C LEU A 120 -5.81 -6.52 -2.20
N VAL A 121 -5.09 -7.57 -1.87
CA VAL A 121 -4.72 -7.88 -0.50
C VAL A 121 -3.21 -7.88 -0.38
N ALA A 122 -2.67 -6.96 0.40
CA ALA A 122 -1.26 -6.88 0.70
C ALA A 122 -1.03 -7.05 2.20
N ALA A 123 -0.09 -7.92 2.58
CA ALA A 123 0.50 -7.85 3.90
C ALA A 123 1.49 -6.67 3.88
N ALA A 124 1.09 -5.55 4.46
CA ALA A 124 1.97 -4.39 4.54
C ALA A 124 3.01 -4.61 5.64
N GLY A 125 4.27 -4.69 5.26
CA GLY A 125 5.36 -4.52 6.21
C GLY A 125 5.33 -3.11 6.80
N PRO A 126 6.04 -2.88 7.92
CA PRO A 126 6.00 -1.60 8.64
C PRO A 126 6.32 -0.38 7.77
N ASP A 127 7.27 -0.52 6.85
CA ASP A 127 7.66 0.56 5.92
C ASP A 127 6.52 0.95 4.99
N LEU A 128 5.86 -0.05 4.39
CA LEU A 128 4.72 0.18 3.49
C LEU A 128 3.51 0.76 4.26
N GLU A 129 3.28 0.32 5.50
CA GLU A 129 2.23 0.88 6.36
C GLU A 129 2.44 2.38 6.57
N GLY A 130 3.67 2.81 6.89
CA GLY A 130 4.04 4.22 7.03
C GLY A 130 3.84 5.04 5.75
N ILE A 131 4.25 4.49 4.59
CA ILE A 131 4.07 5.10 3.28
C ILE A 131 2.59 5.33 2.95
N ILE A 132 1.78 4.30 3.14
CA ILE A 132 0.33 4.34 2.89
C ILE A 132 -0.35 5.33 3.84
N ALA A 133 -0.01 5.31 5.12
CA ALA A 133 -0.54 6.24 6.11
C ALA A 133 -0.19 7.69 5.76
N ALA A 134 1.05 7.97 5.31
CA ALA A 134 1.46 9.31 4.89
C ALA A 134 0.69 9.83 3.66
N LYS A 135 0.33 8.94 2.75
CA LYS A 135 -0.55 9.28 1.62
C LYS A 135 -1.98 9.56 2.07
N GLY A 136 -2.53 8.71 2.94
CA GLY A 136 -3.90 8.85 3.45
C GLY A 136 -4.11 10.00 4.44
N SER A 137 -3.10 10.37 5.21
CA SER A 137 -3.11 11.55 6.09
C SER A 137 -3.03 12.87 5.33
N GLY A 138 -2.56 12.85 4.08
CA GLY A 138 -2.29 14.02 3.26
C GLY A 138 -0.85 14.55 3.34
N ALA A 139 0.03 13.92 4.12
CA ALA A 139 1.43 14.37 4.28
C ALA A 139 2.20 14.36 2.95
N TYR A 140 2.02 13.32 2.14
CA TYR A 140 2.56 13.25 0.78
C TYR A 140 2.16 14.47 -0.05
N GLN A 141 0.85 14.79 -0.12
CA GLN A 141 0.33 15.94 -0.87
C GLN A 141 0.80 17.27 -0.30
N HIS A 142 0.88 17.37 1.03
CA HIS A 142 1.40 18.56 1.70
C HIS A 142 2.86 18.81 1.31
N SER A 143 3.69 17.76 1.23
CA SER A 143 5.10 17.88 0.81
C SER A 143 5.26 18.40 -0.63
N ILE A 144 4.38 17.99 -1.56
CA ILE A 144 4.34 18.49 -2.94
C ILE A 144 3.95 19.98 -2.96
N LYS A 145 2.85 20.29 -2.29
CA LYS A 145 2.24 21.62 -2.30
C LYS A 145 3.15 22.70 -1.68
N THR A 146 3.81 22.35 -0.57
CA THR A 146 4.64 23.29 0.20
C THR A 146 6.12 23.22 -0.14
N ARG A 147 6.58 22.13 -0.79
CA ARG A 147 7.98 21.78 -1.01
C ARG A 147 8.80 21.60 0.27
N LYS A 148 8.12 21.48 1.43
CA LYS A 148 8.73 21.19 2.72
C LYS A 148 9.02 19.70 2.87
N THR A 149 9.94 19.36 3.77
CA THR A 149 10.17 18.00 4.24
C THR A 149 9.15 17.68 5.34
N VAL A 150 8.25 16.76 5.06
CA VAL A 150 7.12 16.39 5.92
C VAL A 150 7.31 14.98 6.45
N ALA A 151 7.27 14.81 7.76
CA ALA A 151 7.22 13.50 8.40
C ALA A 151 5.77 13.18 8.82
N ASN A 152 5.20 12.10 8.30
CA ASN A 152 3.99 11.52 8.86
C ASN A 152 4.36 10.47 9.89
N ILE A 153 3.75 10.54 11.07
CA ILE A 153 3.94 9.61 12.18
C ILE A 153 2.60 8.93 12.45
N ASP A 154 2.43 7.70 11.97
CA ASP A 154 1.22 6.91 12.17
C ASP A 154 1.33 6.09 13.44
N ILE A 155 0.63 6.51 14.51
CA ILE A 155 0.73 5.85 15.81
C ILE A 155 -0.51 5.01 16.07
N GLY A 156 -0.34 3.70 15.97
CA GLY A 156 -1.37 2.71 16.24
C GLY A 156 -1.31 2.15 17.66
N GLY A 157 -1.75 0.90 17.82
CA GLY A 157 -1.71 0.20 19.10
C GLY A 157 -0.30 -0.27 19.50
N GLY A 158 0.47 -0.81 18.57
CA GLY A 158 1.78 -1.42 18.84
C GLY A 158 2.98 -0.65 18.30
N THR A 159 2.80 0.16 17.26
CA THR A 159 3.88 0.79 16.52
C THR A 159 3.58 2.24 16.18
N ALA A 160 4.66 3.01 15.98
CA ALA A 160 4.68 4.29 15.29
C ALA A 160 5.43 4.09 13.96
N ASN A 161 4.71 4.22 12.85
CA ASN A 161 5.24 4.08 11.50
C ASN A 161 5.50 5.48 10.92
N ILE A 162 6.74 5.77 10.62
CA ILE A 162 7.19 7.09 10.16
C ILE A 162 7.54 7.00 8.69
N ALA A 163 7.03 7.94 7.89
CA ALA A 163 7.44 8.13 6.50
C ALA A 163 7.74 9.61 6.26
N VAL A 164 8.91 9.90 5.68
CA VAL A 164 9.39 11.25 5.42
C VAL A 164 9.36 11.52 3.93
N TYR A 165 8.68 12.60 3.54
CA TYR A 165 8.54 13.03 2.15
C TYR A 165 9.06 14.44 1.94
N ARG A 166 9.69 14.68 0.78
CA ARG A 166 10.08 16.00 0.31
C ARG A 166 9.65 16.17 -1.15
N SER A 167 8.82 17.16 -1.43
CA SER A 167 8.33 17.42 -2.79
C SER A 167 7.74 16.19 -3.49
N GLY A 168 7.06 15.31 -2.76
CA GLY A 168 6.49 14.07 -3.26
C GLY A 168 7.47 12.89 -3.36
N MET A 169 8.76 13.08 -3.10
CA MET A 169 9.72 11.98 -3.06
C MET A 169 9.84 11.43 -1.64
N LEU A 170 9.83 10.11 -1.52
CA LEU A 170 10.09 9.42 -0.26
C LEU A 170 11.57 9.55 0.09
N CYS A 171 11.88 10.18 1.23
CA CYS A 171 13.24 10.30 1.76
C CYS A 171 13.63 9.08 2.60
N GLY A 172 12.66 8.49 3.31
CA GLY A 172 12.89 7.30 4.12
C GLY A 172 11.72 6.95 5.03
N THR A 173 11.84 5.78 5.67
CA THR A 173 10.88 5.23 6.62
C THR A 173 11.58 4.80 7.90
N CYS A 174 10.82 4.68 8.98
CA CYS A 174 11.27 4.10 10.24
C CYS A 174 10.07 3.62 11.04
N THR A 175 10.19 2.50 11.72
CA THR A 175 9.14 1.99 12.60
C THR A 175 9.69 1.76 14.01
N LEU A 176 8.91 2.20 14.99
CA LEU A 176 9.25 2.10 16.41
C LEU A 176 8.16 1.35 17.19
N HIS A 177 8.54 0.55 18.19
CA HIS A 177 7.62 0.04 19.19
C HIS A 177 7.15 1.17 20.12
N ILE A 178 6.35 2.08 19.58
CA ILE A 178 5.69 3.17 20.28
C ILE A 178 4.21 3.13 19.87
N GLY A 179 3.32 2.89 20.82
CA GLY A 179 1.90 2.73 20.51
C GLY A 179 1.03 2.64 21.76
N GLY A 180 -0.27 2.82 21.56
CA GLY A 180 -1.23 2.95 22.65
C GLY A 180 -1.47 1.66 23.44
N ARG A 181 -1.28 0.48 22.86
CA ARG A 181 -1.56 -0.82 23.48
C ARG A 181 -0.35 -1.59 23.94
N LEU A 182 0.81 -0.94 23.98
CA LEU A 182 2.01 -1.54 24.54
C LEU A 182 1.94 -1.75 26.05
N VAL A 183 1.07 -0.99 26.71
CA VAL A 183 0.68 -1.18 28.12
C VAL A 183 -0.85 -1.09 28.21
N GLU A 184 -1.48 -2.15 28.65
CA GLU A 184 -2.95 -2.26 28.79
C GLU A 184 -3.33 -2.67 30.23
N TRP A 185 -4.53 -2.26 30.67
CA TRP A 185 -5.08 -2.62 31.96
C TRP A 185 -6.32 -3.51 31.81
N GLU A 186 -6.24 -4.74 32.30
CA GLU A 186 -7.37 -5.67 32.43
C GLU A 186 -7.81 -5.75 33.90
N GLY A 187 -8.68 -4.84 34.30
CA GLY A 187 -9.02 -4.65 35.71
C GLY A 187 -7.81 -4.17 36.51
N ALA A 188 -7.35 -4.95 37.49
CA ALA A 188 -6.16 -4.66 38.28
C ALA A 188 -4.86 -5.22 37.64
N LYS A 189 -4.95 -6.01 36.57
CA LYS A 189 -3.79 -6.57 35.90
C LYS A 189 -3.25 -5.60 34.85
N VAL A 190 -1.92 -5.47 34.80
CA VAL A 190 -1.22 -4.72 33.77
C VAL A 190 -0.58 -5.70 32.80
N LYS A 191 -0.93 -5.58 31.53
CA LYS A 191 -0.34 -6.33 30.44
C LYS A 191 0.66 -5.44 29.72
N VAL A 192 1.89 -5.90 29.58
CA VAL A 192 2.99 -5.19 28.88
C VAL A 192 3.36 -6.00 27.66
N ALA A 193 3.42 -5.35 26.51
CA ALA A 193 3.86 -5.99 25.26
C ALA A 193 5.33 -6.47 25.40
N PRO A 194 5.65 -7.71 24.99
CA PRO A 194 7.02 -8.23 25.06
C PRO A 194 8.04 -7.37 24.33
N SER A 195 7.64 -6.71 23.26
CA SER A 195 8.48 -5.85 22.39
C SER A 195 9.18 -4.73 23.15
N ILE A 196 8.53 -4.13 24.18
CA ILE A 196 9.12 -3.05 24.96
C ILE A 196 9.79 -3.51 26.25
N GLY A 197 9.74 -4.80 26.57
CA GLY A 197 10.24 -5.32 27.87
C GLY A 197 11.74 -5.08 28.13
N LYS A 198 12.58 -5.18 27.09
CA LYS A 198 14.01 -4.90 27.20
C LYS A 198 14.28 -3.42 27.41
N TRP A 199 13.57 -2.56 26.67
CA TRP A 199 13.68 -1.11 26.77
C TRP A 199 13.26 -0.63 28.16
N LEU A 200 12.11 -1.07 28.69
CA LEU A 200 11.66 -0.73 30.04
C LEU A 200 12.68 -1.07 31.12
N LYS A 201 13.31 -2.24 31.00
CA LYS A 201 14.39 -2.65 31.91
C LYS A 201 15.61 -1.72 31.82
N SER A 202 15.97 -1.31 30.58
CA SER A 202 17.15 -0.44 30.36
C SER A 202 16.93 0.97 30.90
N ILE A 203 15.70 1.48 30.89
CA ILE A 203 15.37 2.80 31.47
C ILE A 203 14.97 2.72 32.96
N GLY A 204 14.95 1.51 33.53
CA GLY A 204 14.62 1.29 34.95
C GLY A 204 13.15 1.62 35.30
N ARG A 205 12.20 1.42 34.39
CA ARG A 205 10.79 1.75 34.57
C ARG A 205 9.87 0.53 34.54
N SER A 206 8.76 0.63 35.26
CA SER A 206 7.73 -0.42 35.27
C SER A 206 6.32 0.17 35.37
N PRO A 207 5.39 -0.20 34.46
CA PRO A 207 4.00 0.25 34.55
C PRO A 207 3.31 -0.25 35.84
N LEU A 208 3.81 -1.32 36.44
CA LEU A 208 3.29 -1.87 37.70
C LEU A 208 3.51 -0.92 38.89
N ASN A 209 4.45 0.01 38.80
CA ASN A 209 4.74 1.01 39.82
C ASN A 209 3.93 2.30 39.66
N GLY A 210 2.92 2.32 38.79
CA GLY A 210 2.16 3.56 38.49
C GLY A 210 2.92 4.55 37.56
N GLU A 211 4.00 4.11 36.88
CA GLU A 211 4.87 4.95 36.08
C GLU A 211 4.44 5.08 34.62
N ALA A 212 3.19 4.76 34.28
CA ALA A 212 2.68 4.77 32.91
C ALA A 212 2.83 6.13 32.19
N ALA A 213 2.52 7.22 32.89
CA ALA A 213 2.70 8.57 32.34
C ALA A 213 4.18 8.89 32.08
N ILE A 214 5.09 8.44 32.94
CA ILE A 214 6.53 8.60 32.77
C ILE A 214 7.00 7.79 31.56
N ILE A 215 6.52 6.56 31.40
CA ILE A 215 6.81 5.69 30.24
C ILE A 215 6.32 6.35 28.95
N ALA A 216 5.10 6.90 28.93
CA ALA A 216 4.56 7.62 27.78
C ALA A 216 5.43 8.84 27.41
N ASN A 217 5.88 9.60 28.40
CA ASN A 217 6.78 10.73 28.19
C ASN A 217 8.15 10.29 27.63
N GLU A 218 8.72 9.20 28.15
CA GLU A 218 9.98 8.67 27.60
C GLU A 218 9.79 8.16 26.15
N MET A 219 8.64 7.56 25.80
CA MET A 219 8.31 7.20 24.41
C MET A 219 8.25 8.43 23.50
N ALA A 220 7.64 9.52 23.95
CA ALA A 220 7.59 10.79 23.19
C ALA A 220 9.00 11.37 22.96
N LYS A 221 9.88 11.32 23.95
CA LYS A 221 11.29 11.73 23.83
C LYS A 221 12.07 10.82 22.87
N VAL A 222 11.85 9.51 22.90
CA VAL A 222 12.46 8.59 21.92
C VAL A 222 12.03 8.96 20.52
N LEU A 223 10.73 9.18 20.31
CA LEU A 223 10.21 9.61 19.01
C LEU A 223 10.90 10.87 18.52
N SER A 224 11.00 11.92 19.36
CA SER A 224 11.71 13.15 19.04
C SER A 224 13.17 12.91 18.62
N ARG A 225 13.91 12.05 19.36
CA ARG A 225 15.30 11.75 19.05
C ARG A 225 15.45 11.03 17.71
N PHE A 226 14.53 10.11 17.35
CA PHE A 226 14.56 9.46 16.05
C PHE A 226 14.28 10.45 14.92
N LEU A 227 13.32 11.35 15.08
CA LEU A 227 13.02 12.41 14.09
C LEU A 227 14.19 13.38 13.91
N ALA A 228 14.94 13.65 14.98
CA ALA A 228 16.13 14.53 14.97
C ALA A 228 17.43 13.83 14.55
N GLY A 229 17.42 12.49 14.34
CA GLY A 229 18.64 11.72 14.09
C GLY A 229 19.62 11.65 15.26
N SER A 230 19.14 11.82 16.50
CA SER A 230 19.96 11.89 17.73
C SER A 230 19.63 10.76 18.71
N PHE A 231 19.08 9.65 18.25
CA PHE A 231 18.71 8.49 19.06
C PHE A 231 19.94 7.75 19.65
N THR A 232 19.72 7.08 20.75
CA THR A 232 20.76 6.37 21.51
C THR A 232 20.65 4.85 21.34
N LYS A 233 21.68 4.12 21.78
CA LYS A 233 21.66 2.63 21.81
C LYS A 233 20.51 2.04 22.66
N VAL A 234 20.01 2.78 23.63
CA VAL A 234 18.84 2.37 24.41
C VAL A 234 17.56 2.57 23.61
N ASP A 235 17.48 3.65 22.83
CA ASP A 235 16.35 3.94 21.96
C ASP A 235 16.20 2.91 20.83
N GLU A 236 17.31 2.39 20.30
CA GLU A 236 17.34 1.32 19.29
C GLU A 236 16.61 0.04 19.74
N LEU A 237 16.42 -0.18 21.05
CA LEU A 237 15.63 -1.29 21.57
C LEU A 237 14.14 -1.20 21.21
N LEU A 238 13.67 -0.02 20.79
CA LEU A 238 12.32 0.19 20.27
C LEU A 238 12.25 0.15 18.74
N LEU A 239 13.39 0.07 18.05
CA LEU A 239 13.43 0.05 16.58
C LEU A 239 12.88 -1.27 16.02
N VAL A 240 12.06 -1.19 14.99
CA VAL A 240 11.56 -2.33 14.22
C VAL A 240 12.19 -2.29 12.83
N GLY A 241 13.00 -3.29 12.52
CA GLY A 241 13.67 -3.38 11.22
C GLY A 241 14.91 -2.50 11.10
N LYS A 242 14.93 -1.57 10.14
CA LYS A 242 16.11 -0.77 9.80
C LYS A 242 16.11 0.60 10.48
N GLU A 243 17.30 1.15 10.68
CA GLU A 243 17.49 2.54 11.11
C GLU A 243 16.88 3.52 10.08
N PRO A 244 16.50 4.75 10.53
CA PRO A 244 16.03 5.79 9.63
C PRO A 244 17.00 6.04 8.48
N SER A 245 16.48 6.12 7.25
CA SER A 245 17.31 6.31 6.05
C SER A 245 17.32 7.74 5.51
N TRP A 246 16.49 8.63 6.05
CA TRP A 246 16.49 10.02 5.62
C TRP A 246 17.66 10.81 6.21
N THR A 247 18.19 11.73 5.42
CA THR A 247 19.24 12.70 5.80
C THR A 247 18.74 14.15 5.82
N GLU A 248 17.53 14.34 5.32
CA GLU A 248 16.88 15.64 5.22
C GLU A 248 16.43 16.13 6.59
N ARG A 249 16.58 17.44 6.81
CA ARG A 249 15.96 18.07 7.97
C ARG A 249 14.44 18.08 7.80
N ILE A 250 13.72 17.55 8.76
CA ILE A 250 12.25 17.58 8.80
C ILE A 250 11.81 19.01 9.15
N ASP A 251 10.86 19.55 8.39
CA ASP A 251 10.27 20.87 8.61
C ASP A 251 8.93 20.78 9.32
N VAL A 252 8.10 19.77 8.94
CA VAL A 252 6.70 19.64 9.39
C VAL A 252 6.44 18.23 9.90
N LEU A 253 5.73 18.13 11.02
CA LEU A 253 5.19 16.88 11.56
C LEU A 253 3.68 16.80 11.31
N MET A 254 3.22 15.63 10.88
CA MET A 254 1.81 15.27 10.81
C MET A 254 1.62 13.94 11.55
N PHE A 255 0.64 13.88 12.45
CA PHE A 255 0.36 12.66 13.20
C PHE A 255 -0.92 11.99 12.70
N SER A 256 -0.85 10.68 12.42
CA SER A 256 -2.00 9.85 12.06
C SER A 256 -2.09 8.60 12.95
N GLY A 257 -3.10 7.76 12.77
CA GLY A 257 -3.35 6.60 13.62
C GLY A 257 -4.24 6.87 14.82
N GLY A 258 -4.53 5.82 15.56
CA GLY A 258 -5.50 5.87 16.68
C GLY A 258 -5.08 6.73 17.86
N VAL A 259 -3.78 6.77 18.19
CA VAL A 259 -3.23 7.64 19.24
C VAL A 259 -3.28 9.09 18.82
N SER A 260 -3.03 9.37 17.54
CA SER A 260 -3.02 10.74 17.01
C SER A 260 -4.39 11.40 17.03
N ASP A 261 -5.46 10.63 16.91
CA ASP A 261 -6.82 11.16 17.09
C ASP A 261 -7.02 11.79 18.47
N CYS A 262 -6.36 11.25 19.50
CA CYS A 262 -6.36 11.83 20.84
C CYS A 262 -5.51 13.11 20.96
N ILE A 263 -4.57 13.33 20.03
CA ILE A 263 -3.77 14.59 19.97
C ILE A 263 -4.64 15.74 19.49
N TYR A 264 -5.46 15.53 18.45
CA TYR A 264 -6.21 16.60 17.78
C TYR A 264 -7.65 16.76 18.29
N HIS A 265 -8.25 15.73 18.88
CA HIS A 265 -9.66 15.73 19.32
C HIS A 265 -9.77 15.39 20.80
N GLU A 266 -9.92 16.43 21.65
CA GLU A 266 -9.98 16.28 23.10
C GLU A 266 -11.35 15.78 23.64
N GLU A 267 -12.44 16.01 22.90
CA GLU A 267 -13.83 15.88 23.38
C GLU A 267 -14.55 14.59 23.02
N ARG A 268 -13.87 13.46 22.88
CA ARG A 268 -14.59 12.19 22.72
C ARG A 268 -15.02 11.62 24.07
N GLU A 269 -16.34 11.62 24.34
CA GLU A 269 -16.98 11.05 25.55
C GLU A 269 -16.73 9.52 25.73
N ASP A 270 -16.27 8.80 24.69
CA ASP A 270 -16.08 7.34 24.69
C ASP A 270 -14.60 6.92 24.76
N LYS A 271 -13.80 7.63 25.55
CA LYS A 271 -12.33 7.44 25.66
C LYS A 271 -11.92 6.44 26.76
N SER A 272 -12.69 5.46 27.09
CA SER A 272 -12.29 4.44 28.07
C SER A 272 -11.36 3.36 27.47
N PHE A 273 -10.36 3.77 26.67
CA PHE A 273 -9.25 2.88 26.33
C PHE A 273 -8.47 2.58 27.62
N ARG A 274 -8.46 1.33 28.03
CA ARG A 274 -7.69 0.88 29.20
C ARG A 274 -6.26 0.60 28.81
N ASP A 275 -5.63 1.59 28.16
CA ASP A 275 -4.26 1.50 27.63
C ASP A 275 -3.49 2.81 27.82
N ILE A 276 -2.19 2.82 27.45
CA ILE A 276 -1.31 3.99 27.61
C ILE A 276 -1.54 5.08 26.54
N GLY A 277 -2.39 4.85 25.53
CA GLY A 277 -2.52 5.69 24.34
C GLY A 277 -2.87 7.13 24.63
N MET A 278 -3.80 7.40 25.56
CA MET A 278 -4.13 8.78 25.94
C MET A 278 -2.96 9.49 26.63
N MET A 279 -2.21 8.78 27.48
CA MET A 279 -1.03 9.34 28.14
C MET A 279 0.07 9.65 27.12
N LEU A 280 0.23 8.75 26.13
CA LEU A 280 1.17 8.95 25.03
C LEU A 280 0.78 10.18 24.17
N ALA A 281 -0.49 10.31 23.80
CA ALA A 281 -0.99 11.47 23.08
C ALA A 281 -0.75 12.78 23.84
N ALA A 282 -1.05 12.81 25.15
CA ALA A 282 -0.77 13.96 26.00
C ALA A 282 0.73 14.27 26.06
N SER A 283 1.58 13.26 26.27
CA SER A 283 3.03 13.41 26.31
C SER A 283 3.61 13.95 25.00
N ILE A 284 3.09 13.51 23.84
CA ILE A 284 3.48 14.01 22.52
C ILE A 284 3.07 15.48 22.38
N LYS A 285 1.84 15.83 22.76
CA LYS A 285 1.30 17.18 22.64
C LYS A 285 2.06 18.19 23.55
N GLU A 286 2.47 17.74 24.72
CA GLU A 286 3.15 18.57 25.73
C GLU A 286 4.69 18.57 25.59
N SER A 287 5.25 17.78 24.63
CA SER A 287 6.71 17.70 24.44
C SER A 287 7.29 18.99 23.90
N GLU A 288 8.19 19.62 24.67
CA GLU A 288 8.94 20.81 24.23
C GLU A 288 9.81 20.50 23.01
N GLU A 289 10.40 19.29 22.98
CA GLU A 289 11.22 18.85 21.86
C GLU A 289 10.43 18.73 20.57
N LEU A 290 9.22 18.12 20.61
CA LEU A 290 8.35 17.98 19.44
C LEU A 290 7.70 19.31 19.03
N ALA A 291 7.49 20.24 19.95
CA ALA A 291 7.01 21.58 19.69
C ALA A 291 8.00 22.44 18.88
N ALA A 292 9.26 22.01 18.74
CA ALA A 292 10.25 22.70 17.91
C ALA A 292 9.98 22.55 16.39
N TRP A 293 9.16 21.61 15.98
CA TRP A 293 8.70 21.46 14.59
C TRP A 293 7.37 22.17 14.36
N GLU A 294 7.14 22.55 13.12
CA GLU A 294 5.80 22.99 12.68
C GLU A 294 4.88 21.74 12.65
N TRP A 295 3.67 21.86 13.17
CA TRP A 295 2.68 20.79 13.14
C TRP A 295 1.56 21.16 12.16
N GLU A 296 1.22 20.23 11.30
CA GLU A 296 0.09 20.34 10.39
C GLU A 296 -0.94 19.27 10.73
N GLN A 297 -2.22 19.66 10.74
CA GLN A 297 -3.29 18.71 11.00
C GLN A 297 -3.52 17.83 9.77
N PRO A 298 -3.55 16.49 9.93
CA PRO A 298 -3.82 15.58 8.82
C PRO A 298 -5.28 15.72 8.34
N VAL A 299 -5.49 15.41 7.08
CA VAL A 299 -6.83 15.32 6.47
C VAL A 299 -7.63 14.19 7.11
N GLU A 300 -6.95 13.11 7.52
CA GLU A 300 -7.53 11.97 8.23
C GLU A 300 -6.52 11.44 9.27
N THR A 301 -7.02 11.12 10.46
CA THR A 301 -6.22 10.54 11.57
C THR A 301 -6.30 9.01 11.58
N ILE A 302 -7.37 8.48 12.17
CA ILE A 302 -7.52 7.05 12.47
C ILE A 302 -7.55 6.16 11.23
N ARG A 303 -8.08 6.67 10.13
CA ARG A 303 -8.29 5.93 8.88
C ARG A 303 -7.28 6.27 7.79
N ALA A 304 -6.18 6.94 8.14
CA ALA A 304 -5.16 7.34 7.18
C ALA A 304 -4.64 6.14 6.36
N THR A 305 -4.28 5.04 7.01
CA THR A 305 -3.83 3.81 6.33
C THR A 305 -4.88 3.27 5.36
N VAL A 306 -6.15 3.16 5.81
CA VAL A 306 -7.25 2.66 4.94
C VAL A 306 -7.47 3.57 3.75
N LEU A 307 -7.47 4.88 3.96
CA LEU A 307 -7.68 5.85 2.89
C LEU A 307 -6.50 5.89 1.91
N GLY A 308 -5.29 5.79 2.43
CA GLY A 308 -4.08 5.67 1.62
C GLY A 308 -4.15 4.42 0.74
N ALA A 309 -4.49 3.28 1.32
CA ALA A 309 -4.65 2.03 0.61
C ALA A 309 -5.67 2.11 -0.53
N GLY A 310 -6.90 2.52 -0.20
CA GLY A 310 -7.99 2.53 -1.18
C GLY A 310 -7.85 3.54 -2.32
N ALA A 311 -6.98 4.55 -2.19
CA ALA A 311 -6.87 5.63 -3.17
C ALA A 311 -5.49 5.75 -3.83
N HIS A 312 -4.44 5.24 -3.21
CA HIS A 312 -3.06 5.48 -3.65
C HIS A 312 -2.33 4.23 -4.13
N THR A 313 -2.92 3.06 -3.95
CA THR A 313 -2.45 1.82 -4.57
C THR A 313 -3.15 1.57 -5.91
N THR A 314 -4.20 2.31 -6.23
CA THR A 314 -4.88 2.22 -7.51
C THR A 314 -4.32 3.26 -8.46
N GLU A 315 -3.68 2.80 -9.53
CA GLU A 315 -3.33 3.59 -10.69
C GLU A 315 -4.34 3.34 -11.80
N ILE A 316 -4.37 4.20 -12.78
CA ILE A 316 -5.18 4.01 -13.99
C ILE A 316 -4.21 3.86 -15.15
N SER A 317 -4.37 2.80 -15.94
CA SER A 317 -3.56 2.61 -17.15
C SER A 317 -3.69 3.79 -18.11
N GLY A 318 -2.75 3.93 -19.03
CA GLY A 318 -2.94 4.79 -20.19
C GLY A 318 -4.16 4.37 -21.02
N ALA A 319 -4.55 5.20 -21.97
CA ALA A 319 -5.67 4.92 -22.87
C ALA A 319 -5.23 4.19 -24.16
N THR A 320 -3.93 3.96 -24.32
CA THR A 320 -3.34 3.28 -25.48
C THR A 320 -3.02 1.81 -25.17
N ILE A 321 -4.03 1.10 -24.65
CA ILE A 321 -3.91 -0.30 -24.22
C ILE A 321 -4.56 -1.29 -25.20
N GLU A 322 -4.12 -2.53 -25.14
CA GLU A 322 -4.77 -3.68 -25.81
C GLU A 322 -5.00 -4.76 -24.76
N VAL A 323 -6.28 -5.06 -24.47
CA VAL A 323 -6.63 -6.03 -23.44
C VAL A 323 -7.70 -6.99 -23.91
N ASN A 324 -7.53 -8.27 -23.57
CA ASN A 324 -8.58 -9.27 -23.77
C ASN A 324 -9.48 -9.24 -22.52
N ASP A 325 -10.64 -8.59 -22.63
CA ASP A 325 -11.59 -8.37 -21.54
C ASP A 325 -12.10 -9.68 -20.90
N SER A 326 -12.17 -10.78 -21.65
CA SER A 326 -12.57 -12.08 -21.11
C SER A 326 -11.57 -12.68 -20.11
N HIS A 327 -10.35 -12.16 -20.06
CA HIS A 327 -9.29 -12.57 -19.13
C HIS A 327 -9.09 -11.56 -17.97
N LEU A 328 -9.90 -10.53 -17.91
CA LEU A 328 -9.91 -9.57 -16.80
C LEU A 328 -11.04 -9.89 -15.80
N PRO A 329 -10.83 -9.70 -14.50
CA PRO A 329 -9.62 -9.17 -13.87
C PRO A 329 -8.53 -10.24 -13.70
N VAL A 330 -7.27 -9.82 -13.66
CA VAL A 330 -6.14 -10.66 -13.24
C VAL A 330 -5.59 -10.18 -11.91
N ARG A 331 -5.11 -11.10 -11.07
CA ARG A 331 -4.69 -10.79 -9.70
C ARG A 331 -3.40 -11.48 -9.32
N ASN A 332 -2.67 -10.85 -8.39
CA ASN A 332 -1.44 -11.38 -7.82
C ASN A 332 -0.42 -11.80 -8.89
N ILE A 333 -0.29 -11.00 -9.92
CA ILE A 333 0.62 -11.27 -11.04
C ILE A 333 2.00 -10.71 -10.70
N PRO A 334 3.01 -11.54 -10.44
CA PRO A 334 4.37 -11.07 -10.18
C PRO A 334 4.99 -10.43 -11.42
N VAL A 335 5.82 -9.42 -11.22
CA VAL A 335 6.40 -8.60 -12.29
C VAL A 335 7.87 -8.91 -12.48
N TYR A 336 8.24 -9.26 -13.72
CA TYR A 336 9.62 -9.37 -14.15
C TYR A 336 10.00 -8.15 -15.00
N ARG A 337 10.96 -7.35 -14.52
CA ARG A 337 11.44 -6.15 -15.22
C ARG A 337 12.42 -6.51 -16.34
N VAL A 338 12.20 -5.96 -17.52
CA VAL A 338 13.10 -6.04 -18.67
C VAL A 338 13.56 -4.63 -19.05
N ASP A 339 14.82 -4.35 -18.83
CA ASP A 339 15.41 -3.02 -19.07
C ASP A 339 16.01 -2.93 -20.49
N PHE A 340 15.58 -1.96 -21.29
CA PHE A 340 16.03 -1.71 -22.66
C PHE A 340 17.03 -0.55 -22.78
N HIS A 341 17.74 -0.20 -21.72
CA HIS A 341 18.70 0.92 -21.72
C HIS A 341 19.76 0.87 -22.83
N GLY A 342 20.04 -0.28 -23.42
CA GLY A 342 20.94 -0.44 -24.59
C GLY A 342 20.24 -0.51 -25.94
N GLY A 343 18.94 -0.26 -26.03
CA GLY A 343 18.15 -0.39 -27.26
C GLY A 343 17.66 -1.81 -27.52
N LEU A 344 17.24 -2.07 -28.76
CA LEU A 344 16.66 -3.36 -29.21
C LEU A 344 17.66 -4.27 -29.91
N ASP A 345 18.95 -4.04 -29.76
CA ASP A 345 19.95 -4.96 -30.28
C ASP A 345 19.80 -6.30 -29.53
N ASP A 346 19.75 -7.39 -30.31
CA ASP A 346 19.54 -8.73 -29.79
C ASP A 346 18.27 -8.94 -28.93
N VAL A 347 17.17 -8.24 -29.26
CA VAL A 347 15.90 -8.31 -28.53
C VAL A 347 15.39 -9.75 -28.34
N THR A 348 15.63 -10.63 -29.31
CA THR A 348 15.20 -12.03 -29.26
C THR A 348 15.90 -12.82 -28.15
N ALA A 349 17.23 -12.70 -28.05
CA ALA A 349 17.98 -13.35 -26.96
C ALA A 349 17.58 -12.79 -25.60
N LYS A 350 17.42 -11.46 -25.51
CA LYS A 350 17.00 -10.77 -24.30
C LYS A 350 15.63 -11.24 -23.79
N MET A 351 14.64 -11.33 -24.68
CA MET A 351 13.30 -11.81 -24.32
C MET A 351 13.30 -13.29 -23.98
N THR A 352 14.09 -14.10 -24.70
CA THR A 352 14.27 -15.52 -24.39
C THR A 352 14.81 -15.71 -22.98
N GLN A 353 15.85 -14.96 -22.62
CA GLN A 353 16.42 -15.02 -21.27
C GLN A 353 15.43 -14.53 -20.22
N ALA A 354 14.74 -13.39 -20.46
CA ALA A 354 13.75 -12.86 -19.54
C ALA A 354 12.62 -13.83 -19.23
N VAL A 355 12.13 -14.58 -20.24
CA VAL A 355 11.10 -15.61 -20.04
C VAL A 355 11.65 -16.77 -19.22
N GLN A 356 12.87 -17.24 -19.46
CA GLN A 356 13.50 -18.31 -18.68
C GLN A 356 13.70 -17.89 -17.22
N ASP A 357 14.20 -16.68 -16.99
CA ASP A 357 14.42 -16.17 -15.64
C ASP A 357 13.09 -16.02 -14.88
N ALA A 358 12.06 -15.47 -15.55
CA ALA A 358 10.74 -15.33 -14.96
C ALA A 358 10.10 -16.69 -14.60
N ILE A 359 10.23 -17.71 -15.46
CA ILE A 359 9.79 -19.08 -15.14
C ILE A 359 10.57 -19.62 -13.94
N THR A 360 11.89 -19.44 -13.91
CA THR A 360 12.74 -19.93 -12.81
C THR A 360 12.37 -19.29 -11.46
N ILE A 361 12.03 -18.00 -11.48
CA ILE A 361 11.72 -17.24 -10.27
C ILE A 361 10.28 -17.47 -9.81
N TYR A 362 9.30 -17.40 -10.75
CA TYR A 362 7.89 -17.34 -10.41
C TYR A 362 7.12 -18.64 -10.63
N ASP A 363 7.65 -19.55 -11.43
CA ASP A 363 7.03 -20.86 -11.76
C ASP A 363 8.05 -22.00 -11.72
N ALA A 364 8.91 -22.02 -10.71
CA ALA A 364 10.01 -22.99 -10.57
C ALA A 364 9.55 -24.46 -10.62
N LEU A 365 8.33 -24.76 -10.18
CA LEU A 365 7.72 -26.10 -10.22
C LEU A 365 7.02 -26.40 -11.54
N GLN A 366 7.00 -25.44 -12.48
CA GLN A 366 6.32 -25.53 -13.78
C GLN A 366 4.82 -25.89 -13.67
N GLU A 367 4.16 -25.35 -12.67
CA GLU A 367 2.71 -25.49 -12.44
C GLU A 367 1.88 -24.59 -13.36
N GLY A 368 2.54 -23.76 -14.16
CA GLY A 368 1.94 -22.85 -15.12
C GLY A 368 1.43 -21.56 -14.47
N LEU A 369 2.11 -21.07 -13.42
CA LEU A 369 1.81 -19.79 -12.81
C LEU A 369 2.04 -18.64 -13.79
N ASN A 370 1.17 -17.62 -13.75
CA ASN A 370 1.30 -16.45 -14.62
C ASN A 370 2.19 -15.38 -14.01
N PHE A 371 2.83 -14.57 -14.89
CA PHE A 371 3.64 -13.42 -14.52
C PHE A 371 3.54 -12.34 -15.62
N ALA A 372 3.87 -11.10 -15.26
CA ALA A 372 3.90 -9.95 -16.15
C ALA A 372 5.33 -9.55 -16.48
N PHE A 373 5.54 -8.99 -17.66
CA PHE A 373 6.78 -8.32 -18.03
C PHE A 373 6.61 -6.80 -17.93
N TYR A 374 7.49 -6.13 -17.21
CA TYR A 374 7.59 -4.69 -17.19
C TYR A 374 8.74 -4.22 -18.09
N LEU A 375 8.39 -3.54 -19.20
CA LEU A 375 9.35 -3.02 -20.16
C LEU A 375 9.68 -1.58 -19.79
N THR A 376 10.95 -1.32 -19.51
CA THR A 376 11.42 0.00 -19.10
C THR A 376 12.57 0.48 -19.99
N ASN A 377 12.76 1.79 -20.05
CA ASN A 377 13.78 2.45 -20.85
C ASN A 377 13.70 2.08 -22.35
N LEU A 378 12.50 1.85 -22.87
CA LEU A 378 12.28 1.66 -24.28
C LEU A 378 12.64 2.95 -25.03
N PRO A 379 13.62 2.94 -25.96
CA PRO A 379 13.90 4.11 -26.80
C PRO A 379 12.71 4.38 -27.71
N TYR A 380 12.71 5.51 -28.40
CA TYR A 380 11.70 5.79 -29.42
C TYR A 380 11.59 4.62 -30.42
N GLN A 381 10.37 4.06 -30.59
CA GLN A 381 10.13 2.87 -31.38
C GLN A 381 9.57 3.20 -32.76
N SER A 382 10.23 2.71 -33.82
CA SER A 382 9.61 2.62 -35.13
C SER A 382 8.65 1.43 -35.19
N PHE A 383 7.74 1.42 -36.18
CA PHE A 383 6.84 0.27 -36.42
C PHE A 383 7.63 -1.05 -36.61
N ARG A 384 8.81 -0.98 -37.23
CA ARG A 384 9.71 -2.13 -37.41
C ARG A 384 10.23 -2.67 -36.08
N ASP A 385 10.54 -1.78 -35.14
CA ASP A 385 11.04 -2.15 -33.81
C ASP A 385 9.94 -2.80 -32.96
N ILE A 386 8.74 -2.24 -33.00
CA ILE A 386 7.56 -2.86 -32.37
C ILE A 386 7.30 -4.27 -32.91
N HIS A 387 7.39 -4.43 -34.23
CA HIS A 387 7.24 -5.75 -34.86
C HIS A 387 8.32 -6.75 -34.41
N ARG A 388 9.60 -6.29 -34.32
CA ARG A 388 10.70 -7.14 -33.83
C ARG A 388 10.46 -7.55 -32.37
N LEU A 389 10.01 -6.62 -31.53
CA LEU A 389 9.68 -6.89 -30.13
C LEU A 389 8.52 -7.88 -30.01
N ALA A 390 7.45 -7.72 -30.80
CA ALA A 390 6.32 -8.62 -30.83
C ALA A 390 6.73 -10.04 -31.24
N VAL A 391 7.57 -10.19 -32.28
CA VAL A 391 8.10 -11.49 -32.71
C VAL A 391 8.96 -12.11 -31.61
N ALA A 392 9.82 -11.33 -30.97
CA ALA A 392 10.67 -11.82 -29.86
C ALA A 392 9.85 -12.36 -28.70
N PHE A 393 8.76 -11.68 -28.31
CA PHE A 393 7.83 -12.18 -27.29
C PHE A 393 7.18 -13.49 -27.71
N THR A 394 6.61 -13.55 -28.92
CA THR A 394 5.89 -14.74 -29.38
C THR A 394 6.81 -15.97 -29.47
N GLU A 395 8.07 -15.79 -29.86
CA GLU A 395 9.06 -16.88 -29.88
C GLU A 395 9.48 -17.29 -28.46
N ALA A 396 9.78 -16.33 -27.57
CA ALA A 396 10.22 -16.63 -26.22
C ALA A 396 9.13 -17.36 -25.40
N LEU A 397 7.86 -16.99 -25.58
CA LEU A 397 6.72 -17.61 -24.90
C LEU A 397 6.47 -19.06 -25.27
N LYS A 398 7.09 -19.59 -26.34
CA LYS A 398 7.03 -21.04 -26.65
C LYS A 398 7.58 -21.90 -25.51
N GLN A 399 8.41 -21.32 -24.65
CA GLN A 399 8.98 -21.97 -23.46
C GLN A 399 8.03 -21.99 -22.25
N LYS A 400 6.94 -21.20 -22.26
CA LYS A 400 6.01 -21.13 -21.14
C LYS A 400 5.17 -22.41 -21.05
N PRO A 401 5.06 -23.06 -19.87
CA PRO A 401 4.32 -24.32 -19.69
C PRO A 401 2.85 -24.20 -20.04
N ASN A 402 2.20 -23.09 -19.64
CA ASN A 402 0.78 -22.85 -19.90
C ASN A 402 0.59 -21.67 -20.86
N ARG A 403 0.10 -21.94 -22.06
CA ARG A 403 -0.14 -20.95 -23.12
C ARG A 403 -1.58 -20.43 -23.17
N GLN A 404 -2.47 -20.94 -22.33
CA GLN A 404 -3.85 -20.45 -22.27
C GLN A 404 -4.00 -19.20 -21.42
N GLN A 405 -3.00 -18.91 -20.59
CA GLN A 405 -2.98 -17.70 -19.80
C GLN A 405 -2.57 -16.48 -20.64
N PRO A 406 -3.10 -15.28 -20.34
CA PRO A 406 -2.75 -14.09 -21.08
C PRO A 406 -1.28 -13.75 -20.93
N LEU A 407 -0.68 -13.29 -22.02
CA LEU A 407 0.58 -12.57 -21.96
C LEU A 407 0.31 -11.17 -21.37
N ILE A 408 0.94 -10.89 -20.24
CA ILE A 408 0.78 -9.61 -19.55
C ILE A 408 2.03 -8.77 -19.74
N ILE A 409 1.89 -7.61 -20.35
CA ILE A 409 2.96 -6.64 -20.59
C ILE A 409 2.55 -5.31 -19.99
N VAL A 410 3.43 -4.71 -19.23
CA VAL A 410 3.30 -3.38 -18.64
C VAL A 410 4.47 -2.52 -19.13
N MET A 411 4.26 -1.24 -19.37
CA MET A 411 5.34 -0.32 -19.77
C MET A 411 5.09 1.11 -19.29
N ASP A 412 6.17 1.86 -19.16
CA ASP A 412 6.15 3.28 -18.84
C ASP A 412 5.79 4.19 -20.04
N SER A 413 6.00 3.67 -21.24
CA SER A 413 5.79 4.36 -22.53
C SER A 413 4.42 4.04 -23.12
N ASP A 414 3.94 4.82 -24.09
CA ASP A 414 2.58 4.75 -24.69
C ASP A 414 2.49 3.81 -25.90
N TYR A 415 3.21 2.68 -25.88
CA TYR A 415 3.20 1.70 -26.98
C TYR A 415 2.32 0.47 -26.72
N GLY A 416 1.59 0.41 -25.61
CA GLY A 416 0.84 -0.77 -25.19
C GLY A 416 -0.11 -1.30 -26.27
N LYS A 417 -0.95 -0.44 -26.83
CA LYS A 417 -1.92 -0.82 -27.86
C LYS A 417 -1.27 -1.35 -29.12
N VAL A 418 -0.28 -0.64 -29.64
CA VAL A 418 0.34 -1.02 -30.90
C VAL A 418 1.16 -2.30 -30.78
N LEU A 419 1.82 -2.51 -29.64
CA LEU A 419 2.52 -3.76 -29.35
C LEU A 419 1.54 -4.91 -29.20
N GLY A 420 0.48 -4.76 -28.39
CA GLY A 420 -0.53 -5.77 -28.18
C GLY A 420 -1.22 -6.20 -29.48
N GLN A 421 -1.62 -5.26 -30.31
CA GLN A 421 -2.22 -5.53 -31.64
C GLN A 421 -1.25 -6.22 -32.59
N THR A 422 0.05 -5.87 -32.54
CA THR A 422 1.08 -6.52 -33.37
C THR A 422 1.29 -7.98 -32.92
N ILE A 423 1.26 -8.25 -31.62
CA ILE A 423 1.33 -9.62 -31.08
C ILE A 423 0.13 -10.43 -31.54
N LEU A 424 -1.08 -9.90 -31.39
CA LEU A 424 -2.32 -10.57 -31.83
C LEU A 424 -2.34 -10.82 -33.35
N ALA A 425 -1.80 -9.91 -34.16
CA ALA A 425 -1.66 -10.12 -35.60
C ALA A 425 -0.71 -11.31 -35.93
N ASN A 426 0.31 -11.53 -35.12
CA ASN A 426 1.25 -12.66 -35.28
C ASN A 426 0.70 -13.96 -34.68
N GLN A 427 -0.05 -13.92 -33.59
CA GLN A 427 -0.65 -15.04 -32.88
C GLN A 427 -2.08 -14.69 -32.41
N PRO A 428 -3.11 -14.86 -33.27
CA PRO A 428 -4.50 -14.47 -32.94
C PRO A 428 -5.10 -15.20 -31.72
N ASP A 429 -4.63 -16.39 -31.41
CA ASP A 429 -5.14 -17.21 -30.31
C ASP A 429 -4.45 -16.92 -28.97
N LEU A 430 -3.41 -16.09 -28.94
CA LEU A 430 -2.73 -15.72 -27.71
C LEU A 430 -3.48 -14.58 -27.02
N PRO A 431 -4.10 -14.80 -25.84
CA PRO A 431 -4.70 -13.69 -25.11
C PRO A 431 -3.62 -12.72 -24.64
N VAL A 432 -3.85 -11.42 -24.84
CA VAL A 432 -2.89 -10.35 -24.52
C VAL A 432 -3.53 -9.35 -23.58
N ILE A 433 -2.79 -8.94 -22.56
CA ILE A 433 -3.06 -7.78 -21.70
C ILE A 433 -1.83 -6.90 -21.78
N CYS A 434 -1.89 -5.85 -22.59
CA CYS A 434 -0.80 -4.92 -22.80
C CYS A 434 -1.22 -3.52 -22.34
N ILE A 435 -0.67 -3.07 -21.22
CA ILE A 435 -1.01 -1.79 -20.59
C ILE A 435 0.20 -0.87 -20.57
N ASP A 436 -0.06 0.42 -20.63
CA ASP A 436 0.97 1.44 -20.68
C ASP A 436 0.78 2.52 -19.61
N GLN A 437 1.75 3.42 -19.51
CA GLN A 437 1.77 4.54 -18.55
C GLN A 437 1.61 4.11 -17.09
N THR A 438 2.09 2.91 -16.74
CA THR A 438 2.10 2.37 -15.39
C THR A 438 3.53 2.07 -14.97
N GLU A 439 3.95 2.58 -13.82
CA GLU A 439 5.28 2.36 -13.27
C GLU A 439 5.22 1.22 -12.23
N VAL A 440 6.09 0.24 -12.40
CA VAL A 440 6.23 -0.90 -11.49
C VAL A 440 7.69 -1.27 -11.30
N GLU A 441 8.03 -1.96 -10.22
CA GLU A 441 9.38 -2.40 -9.97
C GLU A 441 9.52 -3.92 -10.13
N HIS A 442 10.78 -4.39 -10.23
CA HIS A 442 11.05 -5.83 -10.25
C HIS A 442 10.65 -6.49 -8.93
N GLY A 443 9.85 -7.55 -9.01
CA GLY A 443 9.34 -8.24 -7.82
C GLY A 443 8.06 -7.67 -7.25
N ASP A 444 7.53 -6.58 -7.80
CA ASP A 444 6.17 -6.14 -7.49
C ASP A 444 5.15 -7.17 -7.98
N TYR A 445 3.93 -7.04 -7.48
CA TYR A 445 2.78 -7.79 -7.96
C TYR A 445 1.72 -6.84 -8.49
N LEU A 446 0.98 -7.28 -9.50
CA LEU A 446 -0.07 -6.50 -10.12
C LEU A 446 -1.44 -7.16 -9.97
N ASP A 447 -2.42 -6.33 -9.72
CA ASP A 447 -3.82 -6.62 -10.02
C ASP A 447 -4.27 -5.69 -11.14
N ILE A 448 -4.92 -6.24 -12.16
CA ILE A 448 -5.48 -5.47 -13.27
C ILE A 448 -7.00 -5.73 -13.27
N GLY A 449 -7.77 -4.67 -13.02
CA GLY A 449 -9.22 -4.70 -12.96
C GLY A 449 -9.89 -4.84 -14.32
N LYS A 450 -11.22 -4.79 -14.35
CA LYS A 450 -11.99 -4.84 -15.61
C LYS A 450 -11.79 -3.60 -16.44
N LEU A 451 -11.96 -3.76 -17.74
CA LEU A 451 -11.95 -2.65 -18.67
C LEU A 451 -13.11 -1.66 -18.36
N LEU A 452 -12.75 -0.41 -18.14
CA LEU A 452 -13.68 0.67 -17.87
C LEU A 452 -14.27 1.22 -19.18
N ARG A 453 -15.39 1.95 -19.08
CA ARG A 453 -16.05 2.57 -20.25
C ARG A 453 -15.17 3.58 -20.97
N THR A 454 -14.26 4.20 -20.25
CA THR A 454 -13.23 5.11 -20.76
C THR A 454 -12.14 4.42 -21.57
N GLY A 455 -12.13 3.07 -21.63
CA GLY A 455 -11.14 2.30 -22.38
C GLY A 455 -9.82 2.12 -21.64
N VAL A 456 -9.81 2.29 -20.32
CA VAL A 456 -8.66 2.08 -19.42
C VAL A 456 -8.97 0.99 -18.41
N VAL A 457 -7.96 0.48 -17.73
CA VAL A 457 -8.12 -0.49 -16.65
C VAL A 457 -7.55 0.08 -15.33
N PRO A 458 -8.21 -0.16 -14.20
CA PRO A 458 -7.61 0.07 -12.89
C PRO A 458 -6.43 -0.89 -12.70
N VAL A 459 -5.30 -0.39 -12.27
CA VAL A 459 -4.10 -1.18 -11.98
C VAL A 459 -3.70 -0.93 -10.54
N VAL A 460 -3.44 -1.99 -9.81
CA VAL A 460 -2.94 -1.88 -8.45
C VAL A 460 -1.58 -2.51 -8.37
N VAL A 461 -0.59 -1.70 -8.00
CA VAL A 461 0.79 -2.12 -7.82
C VAL A 461 1.02 -2.48 -6.36
N LYS A 462 1.53 -3.69 -6.12
CA LYS A 462 1.83 -4.26 -4.81
C LYS A 462 3.33 -4.43 -4.67
N THR A 463 3.95 -3.62 -3.86
CA THR A 463 5.34 -3.87 -3.48
C THR A 463 5.38 -4.82 -2.30
N LEU A 464 5.68 -6.08 -2.54
CA LEU A 464 5.88 -7.07 -1.49
C LEU A 464 7.33 -6.99 -0.99
N THR A 465 7.57 -6.21 0.02
CA THR A 465 8.85 -6.27 0.75
C THR A 465 8.83 -7.47 1.70
N PHE A 466 9.10 -8.65 1.18
CA PHE A 466 9.51 -9.76 2.02
C PHE A 466 10.97 -9.53 2.42
N HIS A 467 11.19 -9.08 3.64
CA HIS A 467 12.51 -9.11 4.23
C HIS A 467 12.65 -10.45 4.93
N SER A 468 13.40 -11.37 4.28
CA SER A 468 13.95 -12.58 4.88
C SER A 468 14.94 -12.19 5.99
#